data_2ff6b10b06b7cbe7673443983b1afe0b
#
_entry.id   2ff6b10b06b7cbe7673443983b1afe0b
#
_cell.length_a   1.000
_cell.length_b   1.000
_cell.length_c   1.000
_cell.angle_alpha   90.00
_cell.angle_beta   90.00
_cell.angle_gamma   90.00
#
_symmetry.space_group_name_H-M   'P 1'
#
loop_
_entity.id
_entity.type
_entity.pdbx_description
1 polymer ?
#
loop_
_entity_poly.entity_id
_entity_poly.type
_entity_poly.pdbx_seq_one_letter_code
_entity_poly.pdbx_strand_id
1 'polypeptide(L)'
;MQESGYLRFQLLQEVGIVILQRYNFPHPITCFPCVNDDGRYDIIATGSLLGVQGYGQDEKKQWTRKPIGQERGSNSVPVGYEQIVEMYPLDFEEFLWANNMNEEIINVLKHCLEEETPVPSGIHVAMKTLLYRYVAVGGMPAAVNALIETGNMGKVNDVWNSLLKEYRSDMVKYADDKDKPHIRACFNAVPKQLAKENKKYQWSKVESGGRGVYYKDSLQWLEDADIIRRCYNSNITGLPLEGNAIDNVFKVYTADIGMLVAMLGGTTRADILQGNLGGFKGAIFENLMADTLIKKGQSLYYFQKDSGLELDFLIRYKGECVPIEVKAKSAQAKSFSTIRKHPEKYGIKHFIKFGDYNVGRDGDLLTLPTYMQFLLDLEPEEVILETIDTDELTRMAREFLDQK
;
A
#
# COMPACT_ATOMS: atom_id res chain seq x y z
N MET A 1 -16.14 -5.49 14.77
CA MET A 1 -15.00 -4.80 14.15
C MET A 1 -13.89 -4.37 15.13
N GLN A 2 -14.21 -3.99 16.38
CA GLN A 2 -13.20 -3.67 17.43
C GLN A 2 -12.28 -4.85 17.79
N GLU A 3 -12.81 -6.05 17.85
CA GLU A 3 -12.00 -7.24 18.19
C GLU A 3 -10.95 -7.57 17.12
N SER A 4 -11.17 -7.23 15.85
CA SER A 4 -10.25 -7.59 14.78
C SER A 4 -8.96 -6.74 14.78
N GLY A 5 -9.05 -5.44 15.05
CA GLY A 5 -7.88 -4.56 15.08
C GLY A 5 -6.99 -4.78 16.29
N TYR A 6 -7.60 -4.98 17.47
CA TYR A 6 -6.85 -5.29 18.70
C TYR A 6 -6.21 -6.69 18.63
N LEU A 7 -6.91 -7.66 18.04
CA LEU A 7 -6.37 -9.00 17.77
C LEU A 7 -5.20 -8.93 16.77
N ARG A 8 -5.30 -8.08 15.74
CA ARG A 8 -4.24 -7.86 14.75
C ARG A 8 -3.00 -7.23 15.39
N PHE A 9 -3.18 -6.27 16.30
CA PHE A 9 -2.07 -5.67 17.05
C PHE A 9 -1.42 -6.68 17.99
N GLN A 10 -2.21 -7.46 18.75
CA GLN A 10 -1.69 -8.56 19.59
C GLN A 10 -1.02 -9.65 18.77
N LEU A 11 -1.62 -10.06 17.65
CA LEU A 11 -1.00 -10.99 16.70
C LEU A 11 0.33 -10.45 16.17
N LEU A 12 0.44 -9.17 15.83
CA LEU A 12 1.70 -8.56 15.40
C LEU A 12 2.75 -8.49 16.52
N GLN A 13 2.35 -8.44 17.78
CA GLN A 13 3.26 -8.56 18.93
C GLN A 13 3.65 -10.01 19.23
N GLU A 14 2.74 -10.97 19.07
CA GLU A 14 2.93 -12.37 19.42
C GLU A 14 3.41 -13.24 18.26
N VAL A 15 3.10 -12.87 17.02
CA VAL A 15 3.49 -13.60 15.79
C VAL A 15 4.90 -13.25 15.32
N GLY A 16 5.81 -13.06 16.28
CA GLY A 16 7.18 -13.41 15.97
C GLY A 16 7.33 -14.87 15.52
N ILE A 17 6.41 -15.76 15.83
CA ILE A 17 6.49 -17.20 15.46
C ILE A 17 5.15 -17.86 15.83
N VAL A 18 4.22 -18.01 14.88
CA VAL A 18 3.35 -19.18 14.96
C VAL A 18 4.12 -20.33 14.34
N ILE A 19 4.92 -20.94 15.14
CA ILE A 19 5.54 -22.20 14.83
C ILE A 19 4.44 -23.25 14.86
N LEU A 20 4.29 -23.93 13.75
CA LEU A 20 3.86 -25.33 13.71
C LEU A 20 4.84 -26.18 14.53
N GLN A 21 4.98 -25.92 15.85
CA GLN A 21 5.94 -26.62 16.74
C GLN A 21 5.31 -27.82 17.46
N ARG A 22 4.14 -28.29 17.03
CA ARG A 22 3.52 -29.47 17.64
C ARG A 22 3.61 -30.76 16.86
N TYR A 23 4.15 -30.74 15.65
CA TYR A 23 4.37 -32.00 14.92
C TYR A 23 5.78 -32.02 14.31
N ASN A 24 6.62 -32.92 14.82
CA ASN A 24 7.84 -33.38 14.16
C ASN A 24 7.44 -34.07 12.83
N PHE A 25 7.26 -33.29 11.77
CA PHE A 25 7.23 -33.83 10.43
C PHE A 25 8.68 -34.01 9.97
N PRO A 26 9.10 -35.25 9.64
CA PRO A 26 10.47 -35.54 9.23
C PRO A 26 10.83 -35.02 7.83
N HIS A 27 9.91 -34.35 7.13
CA HIS A 27 10.15 -33.77 5.81
C HIS A 27 9.53 -32.38 5.67
N PRO A 28 10.20 -31.44 4.94
CA PRO A 28 9.63 -30.12 4.66
C PRO A 28 8.36 -30.29 3.86
N ILE A 29 7.29 -29.65 4.30
CA ILE A 29 5.97 -29.37 3.73
C ILE A 29 5.73 -29.93 2.28
N THR A 30 5.80 -31.21 2.11
CA THR A 30 5.43 -31.87 0.82
C THR A 30 4.06 -32.55 0.89
N CYS A 31 3.31 -32.39 2.02
CA CYS A 31 2.03 -33.05 2.19
C CYS A 31 0.91 -32.09 2.63
N PHE A 32 0.85 -30.89 2.03
CA PHE A 32 -0.31 -30.02 2.15
C PHE A 32 -1.64 -30.70 1.76
N PRO A 33 -1.69 -31.55 0.69
CA PRO A 33 -2.92 -32.26 0.36
C PRO A 33 -3.42 -33.22 1.44
N CYS A 34 -2.51 -33.86 2.17
CA CYS A 34 -2.90 -34.88 3.17
C CYS A 34 -3.51 -34.27 4.45
N VAL A 35 -3.29 -32.99 4.73
CA VAL A 35 -3.83 -32.31 5.92
C VAL A 35 -5.16 -31.63 5.60
N ASN A 36 -5.37 -31.25 4.35
CA ASN A 36 -6.60 -30.62 3.89
C ASN A 36 -7.78 -31.59 3.77
N ASP A 37 -7.51 -32.91 3.62
CA ASP A 37 -8.54 -33.97 3.63
C ASP A 37 -9.05 -34.26 5.06
N ASP A 38 -8.34 -33.80 6.09
CA ASP A 38 -8.73 -33.95 7.47
C ASP A 38 -9.27 -32.63 8.03
N GLY A 39 -10.53 -32.30 7.76
CA GLY A 39 -11.21 -31.05 8.18
C GLY A 39 -11.23 -30.76 9.68
N ARG A 40 -10.29 -31.34 10.45
CA ARG A 40 -10.09 -31.10 11.88
C ARG A 40 -9.04 -30.01 12.17
N TYR A 41 -8.33 -29.50 11.15
CA TYR A 41 -7.21 -28.58 11.38
C TYR A 41 -7.26 -27.40 10.39
N ASP A 42 -7.18 -26.19 10.94
CA ASP A 42 -6.85 -24.99 10.20
C ASP A 42 -5.32 -24.81 10.20
N ILE A 43 -4.73 -24.62 9.03
CA ILE A 43 -3.29 -24.43 8.88
C ILE A 43 -3.01 -22.98 8.54
N ILE A 44 -2.23 -22.32 9.38
CA ILE A 44 -1.74 -20.96 9.13
C ILE A 44 -0.24 -21.06 8.81
N ALA A 45 0.14 -20.64 7.60
CA ALA A 45 1.54 -20.51 7.19
C ALA A 45 1.90 -19.04 7.07
N THR A 46 3.04 -18.62 7.62
CA THR A 46 3.53 -17.25 7.53
C THR A 46 4.92 -17.20 6.91
N GLY A 47 5.20 -16.13 6.16
CA GLY A 47 6.53 -15.91 5.59
C GLY A 47 6.67 -14.53 4.98
N SER A 48 7.78 -13.85 5.26
CA SER A 48 8.06 -12.50 4.80
C SER A 48 8.41 -12.40 3.31
N LEU A 49 8.65 -13.52 2.62
CA LEU A 49 9.07 -13.57 1.22
C LEU A 49 8.31 -14.62 0.42
N LEU A 50 7.05 -14.87 0.77
CA LEU A 50 6.21 -15.84 0.05
C LEU A 50 6.05 -15.45 -1.43
N GLY A 51 5.96 -14.16 -1.74
CA GLY A 51 5.83 -13.65 -3.10
C GLY A 51 7.04 -13.95 -4.00
N VAL A 52 8.26 -14.10 -3.44
CA VAL A 52 9.49 -14.37 -4.21
C VAL A 52 9.92 -15.83 -4.21
N GLN A 53 9.34 -16.68 -3.37
CA GLN A 53 9.71 -18.11 -3.31
C GLN A 53 9.34 -18.92 -4.57
N GLY A 54 8.49 -18.39 -5.44
CA GLY A 54 8.13 -18.99 -6.72
C GLY A 54 9.13 -18.77 -7.86
N TYR A 55 10.17 -17.94 -7.65
CA TYR A 55 11.20 -17.69 -8.66
C TYR A 55 12.30 -18.73 -8.56
N GLY A 56 12.41 -19.60 -9.56
CA GLY A 56 13.48 -20.60 -9.67
C GLY A 56 14.30 -20.40 -10.92
N GLN A 57 15.59 -20.79 -10.87
CA GLN A 57 16.41 -20.84 -12.08
C GLN A 57 15.86 -21.89 -13.04
N ASP A 58 15.50 -21.49 -14.26
CA ASP A 58 15.48 -22.36 -15.39
C ASP A 58 16.89 -22.37 -15.99
N GLU A 59 17.41 -23.54 -16.39
CA GLU A 59 18.76 -23.71 -16.97
C GLU A 59 18.99 -22.83 -18.23
N LYS A 60 17.96 -22.13 -18.72
CA LYS A 60 17.95 -21.25 -19.89
C LYS A 60 17.96 -19.74 -19.59
N LYS A 61 18.36 -19.30 -18.39
CA LYS A 61 18.63 -17.89 -18.08
C LYS A 61 17.45 -16.91 -18.21
N GLN A 62 16.22 -17.33 -18.07
CA GLN A 62 15.08 -16.42 -17.93
C GLN A 62 14.39 -16.63 -16.59
N TRP A 63 14.11 -15.54 -15.88
CA TRP A 63 13.22 -15.53 -14.72
C TRP A 63 11.82 -15.85 -15.22
N THR A 64 11.42 -17.11 -15.10
CA THR A 64 10.05 -17.53 -15.41
C THR A 64 9.47 -18.16 -14.16
N ARG A 65 8.26 -17.77 -13.83
CA ARG A 65 7.45 -18.49 -12.85
C ARG A 65 7.35 -19.92 -13.34
N LYS A 66 7.89 -20.90 -12.59
CA LYS A 66 7.85 -22.30 -13.02
C LYS A 66 6.41 -22.75 -13.18
N PRO A 67 6.05 -23.45 -14.29
CA PRO A 67 4.73 -24.03 -14.42
C PRO A 67 4.48 -25.04 -13.29
N ILE A 68 3.27 -25.02 -12.75
CA ILE A 68 2.78 -25.96 -11.76
C ILE A 68 2.93 -27.40 -12.35
N GLY A 69 3.69 -28.25 -11.67
CA GLY A 69 3.78 -29.70 -12.02
C GLY A 69 5.14 -30.26 -12.40
N GLN A 70 6.25 -29.51 -12.34
CA GLN A 70 7.59 -30.09 -12.55
C GLN A 70 8.27 -30.42 -11.24
N GLU A 71 8.50 -31.72 -11.02
CA GLU A 71 9.21 -32.27 -9.87
C GLU A 71 10.63 -31.77 -9.76
N ARG A 72 10.91 -31.08 -8.68
CA ARG A 72 12.05 -31.06 -7.76
C ARG A 72 12.00 -29.78 -6.95
N GLY A 73 11.37 -29.87 -5.77
CA GLY A 73 11.53 -28.85 -4.72
C GLY A 73 10.83 -27.50 -4.95
N SER A 74 9.84 -27.42 -5.85
CA SER A 74 8.97 -26.24 -5.93
C SER A 74 7.92 -26.34 -4.85
N ASN A 75 7.98 -25.46 -3.86
CA ASN A 75 6.88 -25.22 -2.94
C ASN A 75 5.74 -24.53 -3.71
N SER A 76 5.04 -25.28 -4.57
CA SER A 76 3.83 -24.75 -5.20
C SER A 76 2.68 -24.89 -4.20
N VAL A 77 2.13 -23.80 -3.80
CA VAL A 77 0.90 -23.78 -3.01
C VAL A 77 -0.25 -24.15 -3.93
N PRO A 78 -1.13 -25.11 -3.57
CA PRO A 78 -2.25 -25.53 -4.43
C PRO A 78 -3.23 -24.37 -4.63
N VAL A 79 -3.49 -24.00 -5.85
CA VAL A 79 -4.43 -22.93 -6.21
C VAL A 79 -5.86 -23.37 -5.86
N GLY A 80 -6.58 -22.53 -5.09
CA GLY A 80 -8.01 -22.75 -4.78
C GLY A 80 -8.29 -23.39 -3.42
N TYR A 81 -7.26 -23.79 -2.67
CA TYR A 81 -7.40 -24.39 -1.32
C TYR A 81 -6.87 -23.50 -0.21
N GLU A 82 -6.48 -22.28 -0.52
CA GLU A 82 -5.85 -21.36 0.42
C GLU A 82 -6.52 -19.99 0.36
N GLN A 83 -6.54 -19.34 1.52
CA GLN A 83 -6.84 -17.92 1.62
C GLN A 83 -5.52 -17.18 1.90
N ILE A 84 -5.09 -16.37 0.94
CA ILE A 84 -3.91 -15.53 1.11
C ILE A 84 -4.34 -14.25 1.84
N VAL A 85 -3.68 -13.97 2.97
CA VAL A 85 -3.88 -12.75 3.74
C VAL A 85 -2.57 -11.97 3.71
N GLU A 86 -2.59 -10.77 3.13
CA GLU A 86 -1.46 -9.86 3.14
C GLU A 86 -1.44 -9.08 4.46
N MET A 87 -0.31 -9.13 5.17
CA MET A 87 -0.09 -8.39 6.41
C MET A 87 0.82 -7.19 6.12
N TYR A 88 0.25 -6.01 6.22
CA TYR A 88 0.99 -4.76 6.09
C TYR A 88 1.56 -4.27 7.42
N PRO A 89 2.59 -3.40 7.42
CA PRO A 89 2.94 -2.60 8.59
C PRO A 89 1.73 -1.84 9.13
N LEU A 90 1.74 -1.48 10.41
CA LEU A 90 0.66 -0.70 11.05
C LEU A 90 0.33 0.55 10.23
N ASP A 91 -0.94 0.81 10.00
CA ASP A 91 -1.40 2.07 9.44
C ASP A 91 -1.49 3.17 10.50
N PHE A 92 -1.98 4.35 10.13
CA PHE A 92 -2.05 5.46 11.09
C PHE A 92 -3.12 5.23 12.16
N GLU A 93 -4.23 4.58 11.85
CA GLU A 93 -5.27 4.26 12.83
C GLU A 93 -4.75 3.23 13.84
N GLU A 94 -4.09 2.16 13.38
CA GLU A 94 -3.46 1.16 14.23
C GLU A 94 -2.34 1.77 15.10
N PHE A 95 -1.57 2.73 14.56
CA PHE A 95 -0.59 3.49 15.33
C PHE A 95 -1.26 4.34 16.42
N LEU A 96 -2.43 4.95 16.15
CA LEU A 96 -3.19 5.68 17.16
C LEU A 96 -3.67 4.74 18.27
N TRP A 97 -4.16 3.55 17.94
CA TRP A 97 -4.55 2.54 18.95
C TRP A 97 -3.36 2.08 19.79
N ALA A 98 -2.21 1.84 19.15
CA ALA A 98 -0.98 1.49 19.86
C ALA A 98 -0.50 2.57 20.84
N ASN A 99 -0.84 3.83 20.57
CA ASN A 99 -0.60 4.97 21.46
C ASN A 99 -1.78 5.27 22.42
N ASN A 100 -2.68 4.30 22.64
CA ASN A 100 -3.85 4.40 23.53
C ASN A 100 -4.80 5.57 23.17
N MET A 101 -4.97 5.86 21.87
CA MET A 101 -5.94 6.84 21.43
C MET A 101 -7.36 6.37 21.74
N ASN A 102 -8.15 7.24 22.37
CA ASN A 102 -9.56 6.97 22.65
C ASN A 102 -10.36 6.98 21.34
N GLU A 103 -11.21 5.97 21.15
CA GLU A 103 -12.11 5.83 19.99
C GLU A 103 -13.04 7.05 19.83
N GLU A 104 -13.40 7.73 20.91
CA GLU A 104 -14.20 8.96 20.85
C GLU A 104 -13.56 10.03 19.95
N ILE A 105 -12.23 10.14 19.96
CA ILE A 105 -11.53 11.07 19.07
C ILE A 105 -11.67 10.65 17.61
N ILE A 106 -11.55 9.35 17.31
CA ILE A 106 -11.76 8.82 15.97
C ILE A 106 -13.20 9.10 15.51
N ASN A 107 -14.19 8.93 16.38
CA ASN A 107 -15.58 9.21 16.07
C ASN A 107 -15.83 10.70 15.81
N VAL A 108 -15.15 11.60 16.52
CA VAL A 108 -15.20 13.05 16.21
C VAL A 108 -14.63 13.31 14.80
N LEU A 109 -13.53 12.67 14.42
CA LEU A 109 -12.96 12.84 13.08
C LEU A 109 -13.90 12.30 11.99
N LYS A 110 -14.52 11.12 12.22
CA LYS A 110 -15.52 10.53 11.30
C LYS A 110 -16.71 11.48 11.13
N HIS A 111 -17.26 11.98 12.23
CA HIS A 111 -18.35 12.94 12.20
C HIS A 111 -17.99 14.24 11.45
N CYS A 112 -16.79 14.79 11.70
CA CYS A 112 -16.32 15.98 10.97
C CYS A 112 -16.17 15.72 9.46
N LEU A 113 -15.80 14.49 9.05
CA LEU A 113 -15.71 14.09 7.63
C LEU A 113 -17.12 13.96 7.01
N GLU A 114 -18.05 13.32 7.69
CA GLU A 114 -19.43 13.10 7.24
C GLU A 114 -20.20 14.42 7.07
N GLU A 115 -20.09 15.31 8.07
CA GLU A 115 -20.73 16.63 8.08
C GLU A 115 -19.92 17.70 7.31
N GLU A 116 -18.72 17.34 6.82
CA GLU A 116 -17.80 18.25 6.14
C GLU A 116 -17.46 19.52 6.94
N THR A 117 -17.42 19.38 8.27
CA THR A 117 -17.16 20.47 9.20
C THR A 117 -15.74 20.47 9.75
N PRO A 118 -15.19 21.63 10.10
CA PRO A 118 -13.83 21.71 10.64
C PRO A 118 -13.65 20.91 11.93
N VAL A 119 -12.56 20.14 12.02
CA VAL A 119 -12.12 19.49 13.25
C VAL A 119 -11.79 20.57 14.32
N PRO A 120 -12.24 20.42 15.58
CA PRO A 120 -11.92 21.33 16.67
C PRO A 120 -10.41 21.58 16.78
N SER A 121 -10.00 22.82 17.01
CA SER A 121 -8.60 23.25 16.91
C SER A 121 -7.63 22.45 17.77
N GLY A 122 -8.02 22.10 19.01
CA GLY A 122 -7.20 21.29 19.91
C GLY A 122 -6.94 19.88 19.37
N ILE A 123 -8.00 19.22 18.87
CA ILE A 123 -7.90 17.89 18.24
C ILE A 123 -7.08 17.97 16.96
N HIS A 124 -7.31 18.98 16.11
CA HIS A 124 -6.57 19.19 14.87
C HIS A 124 -5.06 19.27 15.11
N VAL A 125 -4.61 20.08 16.09
CA VAL A 125 -3.19 20.23 16.44
C VAL A 125 -2.61 18.92 16.98
N ALA A 126 -3.34 18.23 17.86
CA ALA A 126 -2.91 16.94 18.42
C ALA A 126 -2.75 15.87 17.33
N MET A 127 -3.73 15.75 16.43
CA MET A 127 -3.70 14.78 15.33
C MET A 127 -2.57 15.05 14.33
N LYS A 128 -2.28 16.32 14.02
CA LYS A 128 -1.10 16.70 13.24
C LYS A 128 0.19 16.26 13.91
N THR A 129 0.32 16.48 15.21
CA THR A 129 1.51 16.07 15.96
C THR A 129 1.69 14.55 15.93
N LEU A 130 0.61 13.79 16.10
CA LEU A 130 0.64 12.33 16.01
C LEU A 130 0.96 11.83 14.61
N LEU A 131 0.43 12.47 13.56
CA LEU A 131 0.80 12.17 12.18
C LEU A 131 2.30 12.35 11.93
N TYR A 132 2.90 13.44 12.37
CA TYR A 132 4.34 13.66 12.23
C TYR A 132 5.16 12.62 13.02
N ARG A 133 4.67 12.16 14.17
CA ARG A 133 5.29 11.04 14.90
C ARG A 133 5.21 9.76 14.10
N TYR A 134 4.02 9.41 13.57
CA TYR A 134 3.84 8.25 12.71
C TYR A 134 4.76 8.30 11.49
N VAL A 135 4.81 9.43 10.79
CA VAL A 135 5.70 9.60 9.63
C VAL A 135 7.18 9.39 10.02
N ALA A 136 7.59 9.89 11.19
CA ALA A 136 8.95 9.71 11.67
C ALA A 136 9.28 8.27 12.07
N VAL A 137 8.29 7.51 12.58
CA VAL A 137 8.48 6.13 13.10
C VAL A 137 8.23 5.10 12.03
N GLY A 138 7.17 5.28 11.22
CA GLY A 138 6.62 4.28 10.31
C GLY A 138 5.66 3.31 11.01
N GLY A 139 5.21 2.32 10.24
CA GLY A 139 4.27 1.31 10.71
C GLY A 139 4.91 -0.01 11.14
N MET A 140 6.23 -0.18 11.02
CA MET A 140 6.88 -1.44 11.42
C MET A 140 6.71 -1.67 12.93
N PRO A 141 6.13 -2.82 13.36
CA PRO A 141 5.80 -3.08 14.76
C PRO A 141 6.98 -2.90 15.71
N ALA A 142 8.17 -3.37 15.33
CA ALA A 142 9.37 -3.22 16.13
C ALA A 142 9.76 -1.73 16.36
N ALA A 143 9.54 -0.87 15.34
CA ALA A 143 9.82 0.56 15.46
C ALA A 143 8.78 1.29 16.32
N VAL A 144 7.51 0.91 16.18
CA VAL A 144 6.40 1.44 17.00
C VAL A 144 6.58 1.03 18.46
N ASN A 145 6.89 -0.24 18.73
CA ASN A 145 7.17 -0.72 20.09
C ASN A 145 8.37 0.01 20.73
N ALA A 146 9.45 0.19 19.97
CA ALA A 146 10.62 0.95 20.46
C ALA A 146 10.26 2.39 20.86
N LEU A 147 9.35 3.05 20.13
CA LEU A 147 8.83 4.35 20.52
C LEU A 147 7.99 4.29 21.81
N ILE A 148 7.02 3.35 21.89
CA ILE A 148 6.10 3.24 23.01
C ILE A 148 6.84 2.90 24.31
N GLU A 149 7.76 1.95 24.27
CA GLU A 149 8.49 1.49 25.45
C GLU A 149 9.51 2.51 25.97
N THR A 150 10.13 3.27 25.05
CA THR A 150 11.29 4.11 25.45
C THR A 150 11.04 5.62 25.31
N GLY A 151 10.06 6.04 24.51
CA GLY A 151 9.89 7.44 24.12
C GLY A 151 11.09 8.02 23.36
N ASN A 152 12.06 7.19 22.95
CA ASN A 152 13.36 7.60 22.43
C ASN A 152 13.50 7.35 20.93
N MET A 153 13.57 8.40 20.14
CA MET A 153 13.73 8.32 18.69
C MET A 153 15.08 7.72 18.26
N GLY A 154 16.09 7.74 19.11
CA GLY A 154 17.37 7.04 18.88
C GLY A 154 17.17 5.52 18.83
N LYS A 155 16.31 4.96 19.68
CA LYS A 155 15.95 3.53 19.65
C LYS A 155 15.18 3.16 18.39
N VAL A 156 14.28 4.02 17.93
CA VAL A 156 13.59 3.85 16.63
C VAL A 156 14.61 3.83 15.48
N ASN A 157 15.63 4.71 15.53
CA ASN A 157 16.71 4.70 14.54
C ASN A 157 17.50 3.40 14.55
N ASP A 158 17.82 2.86 15.75
CA ASP A 158 18.54 1.59 15.89
C ASP A 158 17.76 0.44 15.24
N VAL A 159 16.45 0.37 15.49
CA VAL A 159 15.55 -0.62 14.87
C VAL A 159 15.57 -0.49 13.35
N TRP A 160 15.36 0.69 12.81
CA TRP A 160 15.34 0.90 11.35
C TRP A 160 16.69 0.61 10.69
N ASN A 161 17.80 0.92 11.36
CA ASN A 161 19.13 0.57 10.87
C ASN A 161 19.31 -0.96 10.79
N SER A 162 18.77 -1.71 11.74
CA SER A 162 18.78 -3.18 11.71
C SER A 162 17.89 -3.71 10.59
N LEU A 163 16.64 -3.25 10.50
CA LEU A 163 15.71 -3.65 9.44
C LEU A 163 16.28 -3.38 8.03
N LEU A 164 16.86 -2.21 7.79
CA LEU A 164 17.48 -1.91 6.49
C LEU A 164 18.67 -2.80 6.17
N LYS A 165 19.45 -3.25 7.18
CA LYS A 165 20.52 -4.24 6.98
C LYS A 165 19.94 -5.61 6.65
N GLU A 166 18.88 -6.02 7.32
CA GLU A 166 18.19 -7.29 7.11
C GLU A 166 17.59 -7.34 5.70
N TYR A 167 16.82 -6.31 5.28
CA TYR A 167 16.33 -6.21 3.89
C TYR A 167 17.45 -6.33 2.86
N ARG A 168 18.59 -5.63 3.06
CA ARG A 168 19.75 -5.73 2.15
C ARG A 168 20.40 -7.12 2.18
N SER A 169 20.37 -7.82 3.31
CA SER A 169 20.85 -9.20 3.43
C SER A 169 19.94 -10.17 2.67
N ASP A 170 18.61 -10.01 2.81
CA ASP A 170 17.63 -10.86 2.15
C ASP A 170 17.66 -10.69 0.62
N MET A 171 17.83 -9.46 0.12
CA MET A 171 18.07 -9.20 -1.31
C MET A 171 19.27 -9.98 -1.88
N VAL A 172 20.25 -10.30 -1.02
CA VAL A 172 21.43 -11.08 -1.41
C VAL A 172 21.20 -12.57 -1.28
N LYS A 173 20.44 -12.98 -0.28
CA LYS A 173 20.20 -14.40 0.03
C LYS A 173 19.29 -15.08 -0.98
N TYR A 174 18.25 -14.38 -1.44
CA TYR A 174 17.17 -14.95 -2.26
C TYR A 174 17.25 -14.59 -3.75
N ALA A 175 18.15 -13.69 -4.14
CA ALA A 175 18.38 -13.33 -5.53
C ALA A 175 19.59 -14.08 -6.12
N ASP A 176 19.60 -14.23 -7.43
CA ASP A 176 20.77 -14.74 -8.16
C ASP A 176 21.96 -13.78 -8.07
N ASP A 177 23.19 -14.32 -8.12
CA ASP A 177 24.40 -13.52 -7.96
C ASP A 177 24.51 -12.37 -8.98
N LYS A 178 23.96 -12.55 -10.16
CA LYS A 178 23.93 -11.53 -11.23
C LYS A 178 22.97 -10.38 -10.94
N ASP A 179 21.86 -10.68 -10.26
CA ASP A 179 20.77 -9.73 -10.04
C ASP A 179 20.90 -8.96 -8.72
N LYS A 180 21.67 -9.50 -7.77
CA LYS A 180 21.93 -8.87 -6.47
C LYS A 180 22.39 -7.41 -6.57
N PRO A 181 23.36 -7.04 -7.44
CA PRO A 181 23.75 -5.64 -7.60
C PRO A 181 22.62 -4.77 -8.12
N HIS A 182 21.84 -5.28 -9.10
CA HIS A 182 20.74 -4.55 -9.73
C HIS A 182 19.57 -4.32 -8.77
N ILE A 183 19.19 -5.32 -7.97
CA ILE A 183 18.15 -5.20 -6.93
C ILE A 183 18.55 -4.15 -5.92
N ARG A 184 19.79 -4.18 -5.41
CA ARG A 184 20.32 -3.15 -4.50
C ARG A 184 20.35 -1.76 -5.12
N ALA A 185 20.73 -1.65 -6.40
CA ALA A 185 20.74 -0.39 -7.10
C ALA A 185 19.34 0.19 -7.24
N CYS A 186 18.34 -0.62 -7.61
CA CYS A 186 16.92 -0.24 -7.66
C CYS A 186 16.43 0.24 -6.31
N PHE A 187 16.66 -0.54 -5.24
CA PHE A 187 16.26 -0.19 -3.88
C PHE A 187 16.85 1.15 -3.44
N ASN A 188 18.16 1.32 -3.56
CA ASN A 188 18.84 2.55 -3.16
C ASN A 188 18.46 3.78 -4.01
N ALA A 189 17.92 3.59 -5.21
CA ALA A 189 17.49 4.67 -6.08
C ALA A 189 16.13 5.29 -5.66
N VAL A 190 15.28 4.54 -4.94
CA VAL A 190 13.89 4.96 -4.62
C VAL A 190 13.83 6.34 -3.97
N PRO A 191 14.56 6.66 -2.89
CA PRO A 191 14.46 7.99 -2.26
C PRO A 191 14.89 9.11 -3.21
N LYS A 192 15.92 8.87 -4.02
CA LYS A 192 16.42 9.86 -4.99
C LYS A 192 15.44 10.11 -6.13
N GLN A 193 14.67 9.11 -6.52
CA GLN A 193 13.63 9.23 -7.55
C GLN A 193 12.44 10.03 -7.03
N LEU A 194 11.98 9.74 -5.81
CA LEU A 194 10.87 10.44 -5.16
C LEU A 194 11.16 11.91 -4.81
N ALA A 195 12.44 12.23 -4.53
CA ALA A 195 12.85 13.59 -4.18
C ALA A 195 12.82 14.59 -5.35
N LYS A 196 12.61 14.12 -6.59
CA LYS A 196 12.60 14.99 -7.76
C LYS A 196 11.23 15.63 -7.98
N GLU A 197 11.23 16.72 -8.74
CA GLU A 197 10.02 17.36 -9.22
C GLU A 197 9.21 16.40 -10.12
N ASN A 198 9.88 15.77 -11.09
CA ASN A 198 9.30 14.67 -11.88
C ASN A 198 9.63 13.32 -11.24
N LYS A 199 8.65 12.70 -10.61
CA LYS A 199 8.76 11.44 -9.86
C LYS A 199 8.61 10.20 -10.73
N LYS A 200 8.37 10.33 -12.03
CA LYS A 200 8.39 9.23 -12.98
C LYS A 200 9.72 8.47 -12.85
N TYR A 201 9.63 7.16 -12.67
CA TYR A 201 10.82 6.32 -12.49
C TYR A 201 11.72 6.34 -13.73
N GLN A 202 12.98 6.64 -13.54
CA GLN A 202 13.97 6.77 -14.62
C GLN A 202 15.09 5.76 -14.43
N TRP A 203 15.17 4.80 -15.33
CA TRP A 203 16.20 3.74 -15.30
C TRP A 203 17.62 4.29 -15.34
N SER A 204 17.87 5.35 -16.09
CA SER A 204 19.17 6.03 -16.15
C SER A 204 19.60 6.70 -14.84
N LYS A 205 18.74 6.73 -13.84
CA LYS A 205 19.01 7.28 -12.51
C LYS A 205 19.22 6.18 -11.45
N VAL A 206 18.98 4.93 -11.80
CA VAL A 206 19.41 3.79 -10.99
C VAL A 206 20.93 3.72 -11.03
N GLU A 207 21.50 3.69 -12.24
CA GLU A 207 22.93 3.82 -12.53
C GLU A 207 23.12 4.63 -13.81
N SER A 208 24.28 5.26 -13.96
CA SER A 208 24.60 6.03 -15.17
C SER A 208 24.51 5.14 -16.42
N GLY A 209 23.65 5.52 -17.38
CA GLY A 209 23.40 4.72 -18.57
C GLY A 209 22.47 3.51 -18.37
N GLY A 210 21.86 3.35 -17.18
CA GLY A 210 20.93 2.26 -16.89
C GLY A 210 19.75 2.20 -17.86
N ARG A 211 19.39 0.99 -18.29
CA ARG A 211 18.27 0.71 -19.20
C ARG A 211 17.31 -0.27 -18.52
N GLY A 212 16.00 -0.10 -18.79
CA GLY A 212 14.95 -0.95 -18.20
C GLY A 212 15.18 -2.45 -18.39
N VAL A 213 15.75 -2.86 -19.51
CA VAL A 213 16.04 -4.27 -19.81
C VAL A 213 16.93 -4.95 -18.75
N TYR A 214 17.77 -4.20 -18.04
CA TYR A 214 18.66 -4.73 -17.01
C TYR A 214 18.08 -4.71 -15.60
N TYR A 215 17.07 -3.86 -15.35
CA TYR A 215 16.57 -3.59 -13.99
C TYR A 215 15.11 -3.96 -13.79
N LYS A 216 14.37 -4.27 -14.87
CA LYS A 216 12.93 -4.53 -14.79
C LYS A 216 12.62 -5.69 -13.84
N ASP A 217 13.33 -6.81 -13.99
CA ASP A 217 13.12 -8.00 -13.16
C ASP A 217 13.55 -7.75 -11.71
N SER A 218 14.63 -6.99 -11.52
CA SER A 218 15.09 -6.58 -10.18
C SER A 218 14.08 -5.66 -9.46
N LEU A 219 13.43 -4.77 -10.20
CA LEU A 219 12.37 -3.93 -9.63
C LEU A 219 11.12 -4.75 -9.34
N GLN A 220 10.77 -5.71 -10.21
CA GLN A 220 9.68 -6.65 -9.99
C GLN A 220 9.93 -7.49 -8.72
N TRP A 221 11.15 -7.98 -8.54
CA TRP A 221 11.53 -8.72 -7.34
C TRP A 221 11.28 -7.91 -6.05
N LEU A 222 11.63 -6.62 -6.05
CA LEU A 222 11.39 -5.73 -4.90
C LEU A 222 9.90 -5.52 -4.63
N GLU A 223 9.07 -5.50 -5.66
CA GLU A 223 7.61 -5.38 -5.53
C GLU A 223 6.99 -6.69 -5.03
N ASP A 224 7.40 -7.83 -5.58
CA ASP A 224 6.95 -9.16 -5.15
C ASP A 224 7.40 -9.51 -3.71
N ALA A 225 8.49 -8.88 -3.25
CA ALA A 225 8.96 -8.94 -1.86
C ALA A 225 8.28 -7.92 -0.94
N ASP A 226 7.28 -7.20 -1.39
CA ASP A 226 6.54 -6.17 -0.65
C ASP A 226 7.40 -5.03 -0.09
N ILE A 227 8.57 -4.77 -0.70
CA ILE A 227 9.49 -3.70 -0.27
C ILE A 227 9.12 -2.36 -0.91
N ILE A 228 8.62 -2.41 -2.15
CA ILE A 228 8.19 -1.24 -2.92
C ILE A 228 6.82 -1.45 -3.54
N ARG A 229 6.21 -0.36 -3.99
CA ARG A 229 4.96 -0.35 -4.75
C ARG A 229 5.09 0.53 -5.98
N ARG A 230 4.62 0.06 -7.13
CA ARG A 230 4.53 0.86 -8.35
C ARG A 230 3.18 1.57 -8.42
N CYS A 231 3.23 2.84 -8.80
CA CYS A 231 2.04 3.64 -9.09
C CYS A 231 2.07 3.95 -10.60
N TYR A 232 1.12 3.39 -11.34
CA TYR A 232 1.11 3.45 -12.80
C TYR A 232 0.47 4.73 -13.32
N ASN A 233 1.02 5.29 -14.41
CA ASN A 233 0.37 6.39 -15.08
C ASN A 233 -0.87 5.88 -15.81
N SER A 234 -2.00 6.56 -15.63
CA SER A 234 -3.20 6.28 -16.39
C SER A 234 -3.21 7.10 -17.69
N ASN A 235 -3.67 6.49 -18.77
CA ASN A 235 -3.82 7.16 -20.07
C ASN A 235 -4.97 8.19 -20.06
N ILE A 236 -6.02 7.91 -19.30
CA ILE A 236 -7.20 8.76 -19.15
C ILE A 236 -7.61 8.85 -17.67
N THR A 237 -8.45 9.84 -17.37
CA THR A 237 -9.05 10.05 -16.03
C THR A 237 -10.42 9.38 -15.95
N GLY A 238 -10.46 8.04 -16.11
CA GLY A 238 -11.70 7.27 -16.14
C GLY A 238 -11.53 5.83 -15.64
N LEU A 239 -12.65 5.19 -15.36
CA LEU A 239 -12.70 3.78 -14.96
C LEU A 239 -12.82 2.86 -16.19
N PRO A 240 -12.34 1.58 -16.11
CA PRO A 240 -11.54 1.03 -15.01
C PRO A 240 -10.10 1.54 -15.04
N LEU A 241 -9.51 1.81 -13.87
CA LEU A 241 -8.14 2.35 -13.77
C LEU A 241 -7.10 1.35 -14.29
N GLU A 242 -7.28 0.08 -13.99
CA GLU A 242 -6.42 -1.04 -14.41
C GLU A 242 -6.30 -1.10 -15.95
N GLY A 243 -7.41 -0.99 -16.64
CA GLY A 243 -7.49 -1.05 -18.10
C GLY A 243 -6.87 0.19 -18.80
N ASN A 244 -6.66 1.26 -18.07
CA ASN A 244 -6.11 2.52 -18.56
C ASN A 244 -4.64 2.72 -18.15
N ALA A 245 -4.04 1.78 -17.42
CA ALA A 245 -2.66 1.87 -16.94
C ALA A 245 -1.64 1.75 -18.09
N ILE A 246 -0.57 2.52 -17.99
CA ILE A 246 0.56 2.48 -18.91
C ILE A 246 1.73 1.75 -18.23
N ASP A 247 1.97 0.50 -18.57
CA ASP A 247 2.91 -0.42 -17.90
C ASP A 247 4.34 0.13 -17.73
N ASN A 248 4.81 0.91 -18.70
CA ASN A 248 6.19 1.39 -18.72
C ASN A 248 6.37 2.78 -18.08
N VAL A 249 5.30 3.36 -17.54
CA VAL A 249 5.28 4.72 -17.00
C VAL A 249 4.72 4.69 -15.59
N PHE A 250 5.59 4.72 -14.60
CA PHE A 250 5.19 4.59 -13.20
C PHE A 250 6.09 5.41 -12.27
N LYS A 251 5.59 5.67 -11.06
CA LYS A 251 6.34 6.12 -9.89
C LYS A 251 6.59 4.90 -8.98
N VAL A 252 7.56 4.99 -8.07
CA VAL A 252 7.85 3.92 -7.11
C VAL A 252 7.85 4.48 -5.71
N TYR A 253 7.07 3.88 -4.82
CA TYR A 253 6.97 4.20 -3.40
C TYR A 253 7.52 3.06 -2.55
N THR A 254 7.95 3.34 -1.33
CA THR A 254 8.28 2.29 -0.34
C THR A 254 7.00 1.75 0.29
N ALA A 255 7.01 0.49 0.69
CA ALA A 255 5.87 -0.17 1.34
C ALA A 255 5.60 0.31 2.78
N ASP A 256 6.51 1.09 3.36
CA ASP A 256 6.35 1.73 4.66
C ASP A 256 6.99 3.11 4.66
N ILE A 257 6.29 4.10 5.24
CA ILE A 257 6.81 5.48 5.28
C ILE A 257 8.07 5.61 6.14
N GLY A 258 8.19 4.84 7.21
CA GLY A 258 9.37 4.82 8.08
C GLY A 258 10.60 4.25 7.39
N MET A 259 10.40 3.34 6.41
CA MET A 259 11.46 2.86 5.53
C MET A 259 12.01 4.00 4.67
N LEU A 260 11.15 4.77 4.01
CA LEU A 260 11.59 5.94 3.23
C LEU A 260 12.37 6.92 4.10
N VAL A 261 11.86 7.25 5.28
CA VAL A 261 12.50 8.17 6.22
C VAL A 261 13.86 7.63 6.67
N ALA A 262 13.97 6.32 6.93
CA ALA A 262 15.24 5.68 7.27
C ALA A 262 16.26 5.74 6.13
N MET A 263 15.81 5.58 4.88
CA MET A 263 16.66 5.66 3.70
C MET A 263 17.13 7.09 3.39
N LEU A 264 16.38 8.11 3.82
CA LEU A 264 16.78 9.53 3.67
C LEU A 264 17.88 9.96 4.63
N GLY A 265 18.12 9.20 5.71
CA GLY A 265 19.24 9.41 6.62
C GLY A 265 18.86 9.82 8.04
N GLY A 266 19.86 9.78 8.94
CA GLY A 266 19.65 9.79 10.39
C GLY A 266 19.06 11.07 11.00
N THR A 267 19.19 12.24 10.37
CA THR A 267 18.61 13.50 10.88
C THR A 267 17.18 13.73 10.43
N THR A 268 16.73 13.05 9.38
CA THR A 268 15.41 13.25 8.77
C THR A 268 14.26 13.09 9.77
N ARG A 269 14.35 12.16 10.73
CA ARG A 269 13.32 11.99 11.78
C ARG A 269 13.20 13.20 12.68
N ALA A 270 14.33 13.76 13.09
CA ALA A 270 14.35 14.97 13.92
C ALA A 270 13.77 16.17 13.14
N ASP A 271 14.13 16.30 11.87
CA ASP A 271 13.62 17.35 10.99
C ASP A 271 12.10 17.23 10.81
N ILE A 272 11.58 16.02 10.63
CA ILE A 272 10.13 15.74 10.55
C ILE A 272 9.43 16.21 11.82
N LEU A 273 9.91 15.81 12.99
CA LEU A 273 9.29 16.16 14.28
C LEU A 273 9.32 17.66 14.57
N GLN A 274 10.29 18.39 14.02
CA GLN A 274 10.38 19.85 14.08
C GLN A 274 9.59 20.57 12.98
N GLY A 275 8.98 19.84 12.05
CA GLY A 275 8.28 20.40 10.88
C GLY A 275 9.20 20.87 9.76
N ASN A 276 10.50 20.58 9.82
CA ASN A 276 11.53 20.98 8.87
C ASN A 276 11.77 19.93 7.77
N LEU A 277 10.76 19.61 7.00
CA LEU A 277 10.82 18.53 6.00
C LEU A 277 11.63 18.86 4.73
N GLY A 278 12.06 20.10 4.57
CA GLY A 278 12.89 20.52 3.42
C GLY A 278 12.28 20.17 2.06
N GLY A 279 13.15 19.85 1.11
CA GLY A 279 12.76 19.46 -0.27
C GLY A 279 12.10 18.08 -0.38
N PHE A 280 12.16 17.23 0.66
CA PHE A 280 11.58 15.89 0.66
C PHE A 280 10.11 15.86 1.11
N LYS A 281 9.55 16.99 1.53
CA LYS A 281 8.20 17.07 2.10
C LYS A 281 7.13 16.47 1.17
N GLY A 282 7.17 16.80 -0.13
CA GLY A 282 6.24 16.24 -1.11
C GLY A 282 6.39 14.72 -1.27
N ALA A 283 7.63 14.23 -1.34
CA ALA A 283 7.91 12.79 -1.45
C ALA A 283 7.38 12.00 -0.25
N ILE A 284 7.58 12.52 0.96
CA ILE A 284 7.15 11.88 2.20
C ILE A 284 5.62 11.78 2.26
N PHE A 285 4.89 12.85 1.98
CA PHE A 285 3.43 12.84 2.07
C PHE A 285 2.76 12.07 0.91
N GLU A 286 3.35 12.06 -0.29
CA GLU A 286 2.87 11.18 -1.35
C GLU A 286 3.13 9.71 -1.05
N ASN A 287 4.31 9.36 -0.48
CA ASN A 287 4.56 7.97 -0.05
C ASN A 287 3.60 7.56 1.07
N LEU A 288 3.31 8.45 2.00
CA LEU A 288 2.33 8.20 3.06
C LEU A 288 0.92 7.92 2.48
N MET A 289 0.49 8.69 1.47
CA MET A 289 -0.78 8.43 0.79
C MET A 289 -0.75 7.10 0.03
N ALA A 290 0.34 6.80 -0.69
CA ALA A 290 0.51 5.52 -1.38
C ALA A 290 0.44 4.34 -0.40
N ASP A 291 1.11 4.43 0.75
CA ASP A 291 1.07 3.45 1.82
C ASP A 291 -0.37 3.25 2.34
N THR A 292 -1.11 4.34 2.59
CA THR A 292 -2.51 4.28 3.04
C THR A 292 -3.41 3.61 2.00
N LEU A 293 -3.28 3.96 0.72
CA LEU A 293 -4.11 3.39 -0.35
C LEU A 293 -3.88 1.88 -0.50
N ILE A 294 -2.62 1.43 -0.45
CA ILE A 294 -2.26 0.01 -0.51
C ILE A 294 -2.87 -0.77 0.66
N LYS A 295 -2.74 -0.26 1.90
CA LYS A 295 -3.30 -0.90 3.10
C LYS A 295 -4.84 -0.99 3.08
N LYS A 296 -5.47 -0.17 2.24
CA LYS A 296 -6.90 -0.22 1.92
C LYS A 296 -7.22 -1.07 0.67
N GLY A 297 -6.27 -1.90 0.21
CA GLY A 297 -6.47 -2.82 -0.91
C GLY A 297 -6.52 -2.15 -2.29
N GLN A 298 -6.09 -0.89 -2.41
CA GLN A 298 -6.11 -0.17 -3.68
C GLN A 298 -4.82 -0.35 -4.46
N SER A 299 -4.93 -0.63 -5.77
CA SER A 299 -3.82 -0.47 -6.70
C SER A 299 -3.56 1.03 -6.94
N LEU A 300 -2.31 1.38 -7.17
CA LEU A 300 -1.91 2.78 -7.27
C LEU A 300 -1.89 3.27 -8.72
N TYR A 301 -2.60 4.35 -8.98
CA TYR A 301 -2.63 5.03 -10.27
C TYR A 301 -2.44 6.54 -10.08
N TYR A 302 -1.77 7.17 -11.04
CA TYR A 302 -1.67 8.62 -11.16
C TYR A 302 -1.98 9.06 -12.59
N PHE A 303 -2.09 10.35 -12.83
CA PHE A 303 -2.29 10.87 -14.18
C PHE A 303 -1.29 11.98 -14.46
N GLN A 304 -0.52 11.82 -15.53
CA GLN A 304 0.41 12.85 -15.99
C GLN A 304 0.44 12.91 -17.49
N LYS A 305 0.38 14.14 -18.02
CA LYS A 305 0.57 14.46 -19.44
C LYS A 305 1.89 15.16 -19.69
N ASP A 306 2.40 15.04 -20.91
CA ASP A 306 3.62 15.74 -21.35
C ASP A 306 3.51 17.26 -21.23
N SER A 307 2.31 17.81 -21.21
CA SER A 307 2.01 19.24 -20.98
C SER A 307 2.28 19.71 -19.54
N GLY A 308 2.70 18.81 -18.64
CA GLY A 308 2.96 19.10 -17.23
C GLY A 308 1.71 19.05 -16.32
N LEU A 309 0.54 18.66 -16.86
CA LEU A 309 -0.64 18.40 -16.04
C LEU A 309 -0.42 17.09 -15.28
N GLU A 310 -0.45 17.13 -13.95
CA GLU A 310 -0.24 15.97 -13.07
C GLU A 310 -1.29 15.94 -11.97
N LEU A 311 -1.80 14.74 -11.67
CA LEU A 311 -2.62 14.40 -10.51
C LEU A 311 -1.86 13.34 -9.72
N ASP A 312 -1.69 13.53 -8.42
CA ASP A 312 -0.84 12.68 -7.59
C ASP A 312 -1.35 11.25 -7.55
N PHE A 313 -2.67 11.05 -7.37
CA PHE A 313 -3.32 9.74 -7.44
C PHE A 313 -4.68 9.82 -8.11
N LEU A 314 -5.10 8.69 -8.71
CA LEU A 314 -6.46 8.40 -9.13
C LEU A 314 -6.99 7.21 -8.36
N ILE A 315 -8.19 7.31 -7.82
CA ILE A 315 -8.86 6.22 -7.11
C ILE A 315 -10.26 6.00 -7.66
N ARG A 316 -10.78 4.78 -7.43
CA ARG A 316 -12.22 4.54 -7.52
C ARG A 316 -12.82 4.88 -6.15
N TYR A 317 -13.72 5.85 -6.13
CA TYR A 317 -14.39 6.29 -4.91
C TYR A 317 -15.88 6.49 -5.21
N LYS A 318 -16.74 5.77 -4.49
CA LYS A 318 -18.21 5.80 -4.70
C LYS A 318 -18.59 5.62 -6.18
N GLY A 319 -17.98 4.63 -6.84
CA GLY A 319 -18.26 4.30 -8.24
C GLY A 319 -17.69 5.26 -9.30
N GLU A 320 -16.99 6.31 -8.91
CA GLU A 320 -16.41 7.32 -9.81
C GLU A 320 -14.87 7.33 -9.78
N CYS A 321 -14.26 7.86 -10.85
CA CYS A 321 -12.83 8.16 -10.85
C CYS A 321 -12.61 9.51 -10.15
N VAL A 322 -11.95 9.49 -9.01
CA VAL A 322 -11.70 10.67 -8.17
C VAL A 322 -10.19 10.90 -8.05
N PRO A 323 -9.69 12.08 -8.41
CA PRO A 323 -8.29 12.42 -8.19
C PRO A 323 -8.05 12.85 -6.76
N ILE A 324 -6.90 12.40 -6.24
CA ILE A 324 -6.34 12.87 -4.97
C ILE A 324 -5.11 13.72 -5.27
N GLU A 325 -5.04 14.89 -4.64
CA GLU A 325 -3.87 15.76 -4.63
C GLU A 325 -3.33 15.87 -3.21
N VAL A 326 -2.04 15.64 -3.03
CA VAL A 326 -1.37 15.70 -1.75
C VAL A 326 -0.48 16.93 -1.67
N LYS A 327 -0.78 17.86 -0.78
CA LYS A 327 -0.01 19.10 -0.61
C LYS A 327 0.65 19.15 0.75
N ALA A 328 1.94 19.38 0.74
CA ALA A 328 2.73 19.52 1.93
C ALA A 328 2.49 20.84 2.69
N LYS A 329 1.93 21.85 2.04
CA LYS A 329 1.54 23.16 2.60
C LYS A 329 0.22 23.58 1.98
N SER A 330 -0.43 24.62 2.52
CA SER A 330 -1.60 25.24 1.91
C SER A 330 -1.22 25.87 0.57
N ALA A 331 -1.31 25.10 -0.50
CA ALA A 331 -1.02 25.53 -1.87
C ALA A 331 -2.19 25.24 -2.79
N GLN A 332 -2.34 26.06 -3.85
CA GLN A 332 -3.36 25.81 -4.86
C GLN A 332 -3.01 24.56 -5.69
N ALA A 333 -3.99 23.71 -5.93
CA ALA A 333 -3.90 22.58 -6.85
C ALA A 333 -4.12 23.08 -8.29
N LYS A 334 -3.05 23.51 -8.96
CA LYS A 334 -3.12 24.07 -10.32
C LYS A 334 -3.74 23.07 -11.32
N SER A 335 -3.42 21.79 -11.17
CA SER A 335 -3.95 20.73 -12.02
C SER A 335 -5.46 20.58 -11.87
N PHE A 336 -6.00 20.66 -10.65
CA PHE A 336 -7.44 20.65 -10.43
C PHE A 336 -8.13 21.82 -11.11
N SER A 337 -7.57 23.01 -11.01
CA SER A 337 -8.12 24.21 -11.71
C SER A 337 -8.19 24.02 -13.23
N THR A 338 -7.22 23.32 -13.81
CA THR A 338 -7.22 23.03 -15.25
C THR A 338 -8.28 22.00 -15.61
N ILE A 339 -8.43 20.95 -14.81
CA ILE A 339 -9.39 19.87 -15.06
C ILE A 339 -10.83 20.36 -14.87
N ARG A 340 -11.10 21.13 -13.80
CA ARG A 340 -12.42 21.74 -13.52
C ARG A 340 -12.91 22.65 -14.65
N LYS A 341 -12.00 23.23 -15.44
CA LYS A 341 -12.36 24.05 -16.62
C LYS A 341 -12.76 23.23 -17.87
N HIS A 342 -12.48 21.91 -17.84
CA HIS A 342 -12.72 21.02 -18.97
C HIS A 342 -13.36 19.71 -18.53
N PRO A 343 -14.53 19.74 -17.86
CA PRO A 343 -15.19 18.56 -17.30
C PRO A 343 -15.56 17.55 -18.38
N GLU A 344 -15.95 18.01 -19.59
CA GLU A 344 -16.27 17.18 -20.74
C GLU A 344 -15.07 16.34 -21.24
N LYS A 345 -13.85 16.83 -21.03
CA LYS A 345 -12.61 16.16 -21.47
C LYS A 345 -12.10 15.14 -20.48
N TYR A 346 -12.27 15.40 -19.19
CA TYR A 346 -11.67 14.60 -18.13
C TYR A 346 -12.67 13.72 -17.39
N GLY A 347 -13.97 13.99 -17.49
CA GLY A 347 -15.04 13.20 -16.86
C GLY A 347 -15.02 13.19 -15.33
N ILE A 348 -14.24 14.07 -14.70
CA ILE A 348 -14.11 14.14 -13.24
C ILE A 348 -15.15 15.09 -12.66
N LYS A 349 -15.88 14.61 -11.65
CA LYS A 349 -16.94 15.37 -10.98
C LYS A 349 -16.55 15.79 -9.55
N HIS A 350 -15.71 15.01 -8.89
CA HIS A 350 -15.31 15.23 -7.50
C HIS A 350 -13.80 15.19 -7.36
N PHE A 351 -13.29 15.97 -6.42
CA PHE A 351 -11.86 16.13 -6.16
C PHE A 351 -11.60 16.03 -4.65
N ILE A 352 -10.52 15.34 -4.28
CA ILE A 352 -10.07 15.27 -2.89
C ILE A 352 -8.67 15.86 -2.79
N LYS A 353 -8.45 16.73 -1.81
CA LYS A 353 -7.17 17.37 -1.57
C LYS A 353 -6.77 17.20 -0.12
N PHE A 354 -5.61 16.57 0.09
CA PHE A 354 -5.00 16.42 1.41
C PHE A 354 -3.88 17.44 1.63
N GLY A 355 -3.76 17.93 2.86
CA GLY A 355 -2.67 18.86 3.17
C GLY A 355 -2.75 19.42 4.59
N ASP A 356 -2.06 20.55 4.78
CA ASP A 356 -2.08 21.30 6.04
C ASP A 356 -3.30 22.24 6.08
N TYR A 357 -4.48 21.62 6.05
CA TYR A 357 -5.79 22.26 6.06
C TYR A 357 -6.64 21.65 7.16
N ASN A 358 -7.79 22.25 7.44
CA ASN A 358 -8.88 21.60 8.15
C ASN A 358 -9.90 21.03 7.12
N VAL A 359 -10.90 20.30 7.59
CA VAL A 359 -11.99 19.81 6.76
C VAL A 359 -12.75 21.00 6.18
N GLY A 360 -13.08 20.91 4.90
CA GLY A 360 -13.89 21.92 4.19
C GLY A 360 -14.23 21.50 2.77
N ARG A 361 -15.31 22.06 2.25
CA ARG A 361 -15.74 21.83 0.87
C ARG A 361 -15.88 23.15 0.11
N ASP A 362 -15.41 23.13 -1.13
CA ASP A 362 -15.61 24.21 -2.10
C ASP A 362 -16.18 23.62 -3.39
N GLY A 363 -17.51 23.55 -3.45
CA GLY A 363 -18.23 22.93 -4.56
C GLY A 363 -17.89 21.42 -4.70
N ASP A 364 -17.20 21.07 -5.77
CA ASP A 364 -16.77 19.71 -6.09
C ASP A 364 -15.47 19.27 -5.40
N LEU A 365 -14.79 20.17 -4.70
CA LEU A 365 -13.51 19.93 -4.02
C LEU A 365 -13.72 19.72 -2.51
N LEU A 366 -13.42 18.50 -2.05
CA LEU A 366 -13.27 18.19 -0.62
C LEU A 366 -11.81 18.40 -0.20
N THR A 367 -11.59 19.22 0.81
CA THR A 367 -10.28 19.46 1.42
C THR A 367 -10.22 18.78 2.77
N LEU A 368 -9.18 17.99 3.00
CA LEU A 368 -9.00 17.20 4.22
C LEU A 368 -7.61 17.41 4.81
N PRO A 369 -7.47 17.42 6.15
CA PRO A 369 -6.17 17.34 6.77
C PRO A 369 -5.52 15.97 6.49
N THR A 370 -4.21 15.96 6.27
CA THR A 370 -3.48 14.74 5.87
C THR A 370 -3.67 13.58 6.86
N TYR A 371 -3.85 13.85 8.15
CA TYR A 371 -4.09 12.81 9.15
C TYR A 371 -5.44 12.09 9.01
N MET A 372 -6.37 12.58 8.18
CA MET A 372 -7.68 11.94 7.95
C MET A 372 -7.70 10.97 6.76
N GLN A 373 -6.56 10.74 6.09
CA GLN A 373 -6.51 9.84 4.94
C GLN A 373 -6.95 8.40 5.26
N PHE A 374 -6.74 7.92 6.49
CA PHE A 374 -7.18 6.60 6.94
C PHE A 374 -8.71 6.48 7.02
N LEU A 375 -9.44 7.60 7.07
CA LEU A 375 -10.90 7.63 7.10
C LEU A 375 -11.56 7.53 5.72
N LEU A 376 -10.78 7.54 4.62
CA LEU A 376 -11.35 7.28 3.31
C LEU A 376 -11.95 5.87 3.27
N ASP A 377 -13.24 5.80 3.07
CA ASP A 377 -13.93 4.55 2.81
C ASP A 377 -13.73 4.18 1.33
N LEU A 378 -12.86 3.21 1.08
CA LEU A 378 -12.50 2.74 -0.25
C LEU A 378 -12.97 1.29 -0.50
N GLU A 379 -13.74 0.73 0.43
CA GLU A 379 -14.29 -0.60 0.25
C GLU A 379 -15.27 -0.62 -0.94
N PRO A 380 -15.24 -1.68 -1.75
CA PRO A 380 -16.22 -1.84 -2.81
C PRO A 380 -17.62 -1.98 -2.19
N GLU A 381 -18.61 -1.31 -2.79
CA GLU A 381 -20.00 -1.51 -2.39
C GLU A 381 -20.34 -3.00 -2.53
N GLU A 382 -20.84 -3.60 -1.45
CA GLU A 382 -21.34 -4.98 -1.50
C GLU A 382 -22.57 -5.03 -2.42
N VAL A 383 -22.43 -5.76 -3.51
CA VAL A 383 -23.54 -6.05 -4.40
C VAL A 383 -24.21 -7.33 -3.93
N ILE A 384 -25.30 -7.20 -3.21
CA ILE A 384 -26.14 -8.35 -2.83
C ILE A 384 -26.97 -8.72 -4.07
N LEU A 385 -26.68 -9.88 -4.64
CA LEU A 385 -27.49 -10.43 -5.73
C LEU A 385 -28.77 -10.98 -5.17
N GLU A 386 -29.91 -10.52 -5.70
CA GLU A 386 -31.19 -11.13 -5.39
C GLU A 386 -31.19 -12.57 -5.94
N THR A 387 -31.66 -13.50 -5.10
CA THR A 387 -31.84 -14.88 -5.54
C THR A 387 -32.99 -14.95 -6.56
N ILE A 388 -32.68 -15.49 -7.74
CA ILE A 388 -33.71 -15.74 -8.75
C ILE A 388 -34.56 -16.93 -8.28
N ASP A 389 -35.86 -16.72 -8.12
CA ASP A 389 -36.80 -17.81 -7.83
C ASP A 389 -36.97 -18.68 -9.08
N THR A 390 -36.22 -19.77 -9.11
CA THR A 390 -36.25 -20.74 -10.23
C THR A 390 -37.55 -21.51 -10.30
N ASP A 391 -38.30 -21.64 -9.19
CA ASP A 391 -39.61 -22.32 -9.17
C ASP A 391 -40.68 -21.42 -9.80
N GLU A 392 -40.63 -20.14 -9.55
CA GLU A 392 -41.49 -19.16 -10.21
C GLU A 392 -41.22 -19.10 -11.73
N LEU A 393 -39.95 -19.05 -12.12
CA LEU A 393 -39.57 -19.10 -13.55
C LEU A 393 -40.06 -20.37 -14.22
N THR A 394 -39.95 -21.51 -13.53
CA THR A 394 -40.42 -22.81 -14.03
C THR A 394 -41.93 -22.84 -14.20
N ARG A 395 -42.66 -22.23 -13.25
CA ARG A 395 -44.13 -22.09 -13.34
C ARG A 395 -44.52 -21.24 -14.55
N MET A 396 -43.90 -20.06 -14.69
CA MET A 396 -44.15 -19.16 -15.83
C MET A 396 -43.83 -19.82 -17.16
N ALA A 397 -42.77 -20.63 -17.26
CA ALA A 397 -42.43 -21.37 -18.46
C ALA A 397 -43.48 -22.44 -18.81
N ARG A 398 -44.05 -23.17 -17.83
CA ARG A 398 -45.12 -24.13 -18.03
C ARG A 398 -46.40 -23.45 -18.48
N GLU A 399 -46.82 -22.39 -17.83
CA GLU A 399 -48.00 -21.60 -18.21
C GLU A 399 -47.91 -21.07 -19.66
N PHE A 400 -46.71 -20.67 -20.09
CA PHE A 400 -46.45 -20.24 -21.47
C PHE A 400 -46.57 -21.38 -22.49
N LEU A 401 -46.10 -22.57 -22.14
CA LEU A 401 -46.17 -23.76 -23.02
C LEU A 401 -47.58 -24.30 -23.13
N ASP A 402 -48.39 -24.25 -22.05
CA ASP A 402 -49.78 -24.72 -22.02
C ASP A 402 -50.76 -23.79 -22.77
N GLN A 403 -50.36 -22.56 -23.09
CA GLN A 403 -51.12 -21.60 -23.90
C GLN A 403 -50.95 -21.76 -25.42
N LYS A 404 -50.13 -22.68 -25.85
CA LYS A 404 -49.91 -23.06 -27.29
C LYS A 404 -50.52 -24.39 -27.62
#